data_ab46de564b71b10c821ce2d53f4fa12a
#
_entry.id   ab46de564b71b10c821ce2d53f4fa12a
#
_cell.length_a   1.000
_cell.length_b   1.000
_cell.length_c   1.000
_cell.angle_alpha   90.00
_cell.angle_beta   90.00
_cell.angle_gamma   90.00
#
_symmetry.space_group_name_H-M   'P 1'
#
loop_
_entity.id
_entity.type
_entity.pdbx_description
1 polymer ?
#
loop_
_entity_poly.entity_id
_entity_poly.type
_entity_poly.pdbx_seq_one_letter_code
_entity_poly.pdbx_strand_id
1 'polypeptide(L)'
;MHDIFIKLIQDPRYLSNLDWGEPRSGHPEGSIRAHIAELEGNLDSLRHQFRDDQYWKLKILIHTHDAFKGEAKAGVAITDPLSHASLARQFLERYCDDQDLLNMVQFHDEGHALWRQFVEKGKYSQERFGRLLSTIRDWNLFLWFCIIDGSTEGKEREGLRWFINEVNQHMVTGVDPDAVLGA
;
A
#
# COMPACT_ATOMS: atom_id res chain seq x y z
N MET A 1 8.82 -15.08 6.02
CA MET A 1 7.95 -14.38 5.07
C MET A 1 7.68 -15.17 3.80
N HIS A 2 8.68 -15.77 3.14
CA HIS A 2 8.45 -16.58 1.93
C HIS A 2 7.34 -17.64 2.09
N ASP A 3 7.39 -18.48 3.14
CA ASP A 3 6.40 -19.56 3.34
C ASP A 3 4.99 -19.03 3.62
N ILE A 4 4.89 -17.85 4.25
CA ILE A 4 3.63 -17.15 4.44
C ILE A 4 3.07 -16.72 3.09
N PHE A 5 3.90 -16.10 2.25
CA PHE A 5 3.54 -15.68 0.91
C PHE A 5 3.00 -16.85 0.05
N ILE A 6 3.71 -17.98 0.03
CA ILE A 6 3.29 -19.17 -0.74
C ILE A 6 1.91 -19.69 -0.30
N LYS A 7 1.63 -19.70 1.01
CA LYS A 7 0.31 -20.12 1.51
C LYS A 7 -0.79 -19.14 1.16
N LEU A 8 -0.50 -17.85 1.28
CA LEU A 8 -1.43 -16.76 1.01
C LEU A 8 -1.91 -16.76 -0.44
N ILE A 9 -1.01 -16.89 -1.41
CA ILE A 9 -1.37 -16.86 -2.85
C ILE A 9 -2.12 -18.10 -3.32
N GLN A 10 -2.19 -19.15 -2.51
CA GLN A 10 -2.95 -20.37 -2.78
C GLN A 10 -4.34 -20.37 -2.11
N ASP A 11 -4.65 -19.37 -1.29
CA ASP A 11 -5.95 -19.30 -0.59
C ASP A 11 -7.09 -19.09 -1.61
N PRO A 12 -8.15 -19.92 -1.57
CA PRO A 12 -9.27 -19.80 -2.50
C PRO A 12 -10.00 -18.44 -2.46
N ARG A 13 -10.09 -17.79 -1.27
CA ARG A 13 -10.71 -16.48 -1.14
C ARG A 13 -9.85 -15.41 -1.81
N TYR A 14 -8.52 -15.47 -1.66
CA TYR A 14 -7.61 -14.58 -2.38
C TYR A 14 -7.76 -14.76 -3.90
N LEU A 15 -7.69 -15.99 -4.38
CA LEU A 15 -7.78 -16.32 -5.82
C LEU A 15 -9.09 -15.84 -6.45
N SER A 16 -10.21 -15.96 -5.73
CA SER A 16 -11.54 -15.54 -6.25
C SER A 16 -11.69 -14.03 -6.41
N ASN A 17 -10.86 -13.23 -5.74
CA ASN A 17 -10.89 -11.77 -5.83
C ASN A 17 -9.99 -11.18 -6.92
N LEU A 18 -9.06 -11.95 -7.47
CA LEU A 18 -8.02 -11.43 -8.37
C LEU A 18 -8.56 -10.85 -9.69
N ASP A 19 -9.66 -11.37 -10.19
CA ASP A 19 -10.23 -10.93 -11.46
C ASP A 19 -11.27 -9.79 -11.31
N TRP A 20 -11.44 -9.27 -10.08
CA TRP A 20 -12.27 -8.11 -9.83
C TRP A 20 -11.60 -6.82 -10.33
N GLY A 21 -12.41 -5.93 -10.89
CA GLY A 21 -12.04 -4.60 -11.35
C GLY A 21 -12.12 -4.44 -12.86
N GLU A 22 -12.36 -3.19 -13.28
CA GLU A 22 -12.48 -2.75 -14.66
C GLU A 22 -11.52 -1.59 -14.91
N PRO A 23 -10.98 -1.42 -16.14
CA PRO A 23 -10.14 -0.27 -16.47
C PRO A 23 -10.84 1.06 -16.19
N ARG A 24 -10.14 1.98 -15.50
CA ARG A 24 -10.64 3.31 -15.17
C ARG A 24 -9.49 4.30 -15.02
N SER A 25 -9.80 5.60 -14.92
CA SER A 25 -8.79 6.63 -14.65
C SER A 25 -8.00 6.30 -13.38
N GLY A 26 -6.67 6.36 -13.46
CA GLY A 26 -5.73 5.98 -12.39
C GLY A 26 -5.51 4.47 -12.22
N HIS A 27 -6.28 3.65 -12.94
CA HIS A 27 -6.17 2.18 -12.94
C HIS A 27 -6.49 1.61 -14.35
N PRO A 28 -5.66 1.92 -15.37
CA PRO A 28 -5.88 1.43 -16.74
C PRO A 28 -5.73 -0.09 -16.84
N GLU A 29 -5.00 -0.71 -15.93
CA GLU A 29 -4.77 -2.15 -15.82
C GLU A 29 -6.06 -2.93 -15.49
N GLY A 30 -7.02 -2.30 -14.84
CA GLY A 30 -8.35 -2.83 -14.53
C GLY A 30 -8.39 -3.79 -13.36
N SER A 31 -8.03 -5.07 -13.56
CA SER A 31 -8.20 -6.10 -12.54
C SER A 31 -7.12 -6.04 -11.43
N ILE A 32 -7.45 -6.56 -10.24
CA ILE A 32 -6.50 -6.76 -9.12
C ILE A 32 -5.29 -7.58 -9.58
N ARG A 33 -5.48 -8.63 -10.38
CA ARG A 33 -4.42 -9.46 -10.93
C ARG A 33 -3.44 -8.66 -11.78
N ALA A 34 -3.94 -7.82 -12.68
CA ALA A 34 -3.11 -6.99 -13.54
C ALA A 34 -2.35 -5.92 -12.73
N HIS A 35 -3.01 -5.32 -11.74
CA HIS A 35 -2.39 -4.39 -10.80
C HIS A 35 -1.23 -5.05 -10.04
N ILE A 36 -1.45 -6.22 -9.43
CA ILE A 36 -0.41 -6.98 -8.75
C ILE A 36 0.77 -7.27 -9.68
N ALA A 37 0.52 -7.69 -10.92
CA ALA A 37 1.60 -7.99 -11.87
C ALA A 37 2.46 -6.75 -12.19
N GLU A 38 1.85 -5.58 -12.30
CA GLU A 38 2.57 -4.32 -12.50
C GLU A 38 3.42 -3.96 -11.27
N LEU A 39 2.86 -4.09 -10.06
CA LEU A 39 3.58 -3.85 -8.81
C LEU A 39 4.76 -4.84 -8.62
N GLU A 40 4.58 -6.11 -8.99
CA GLU A 40 5.67 -7.08 -8.96
C GLU A 40 6.80 -6.68 -9.91
N GLY A 41 6.48 -6.22 -11.12
CA GLY A 41 7.47 -5.68 -12.06
C GLY A 41 8.23 -4.49 -11.49
N ASN A 42 7.53 -3.55 -10.83
CA ASN A 42 8.16 -2.42 -10.14
C ASN A 42 9.07 -2.89 -8.99
N LEU A 43 8.61 -3.82 -8.16
CA LEU A 43 9.41 -4.39 -7.07
C LEU A 43 10.66 -5.11 -7.59
N ASP A 44 10.54 -5.91 -8.65
CA ASP A 44 11.65 -6.67 -9.21
C ASP A 44 12.72 -5.74 -9.81
N SER A 45 12.33 -4.63 -10.41
CA SER A 45 13.26 -3.60 -10.91
C SER A 45 14.08 -2.97 -9.78
N LEU A 46 13.53 -2.92 -8.57
CA LEU A 46 14.13 -2.37 -7.37
C LEU A 46 14.75 -3.45 -6.45
N ARG A 47 14.79 -4.71 -6.86
CA ARG A 47 15.20 -5.85 -6.03
C ARG A 47 16.54 -5.64 -5.31
N HIS A 48 17.47 -4.96 -5.95
CA HIS A 48 18.80 -4.68 -5.41
C HIS A 48 18.80 -3.72 -4.20
N GLN A 49 17.69 -3.02 -3.94
CA GLN A 49 17.51 -2.12 -2.79
C GLN A 49 17.12 -2.86 -1.50
N PHE A 50 16.67 -4.13 -1.61
CA PHE A 50 16.03 -4.83 -0.51
C PHE A 50 16.79 -6.08 -0.08
N ARG A 51 16.86 -6.30 1.25
CA ARG A 51 17.19 -7.61 1.82
C ARG A 51 16.05 -8.58 1.55
N ASP A 52 16.33 -9.89 1.66
CA ASP A 52 15.32 -10.94 1.36
C ASP A 52 14.08 -10.84 2.26
N ASP A 53 14.23 -10.50 3.53
CA ASP A 53 13.10 -10.33 4.44
C ASP A 53 12.19 -9.16 4.03
N GLN A 54 12.77 -8.02 3.62
CA GLN A 54 12.05 -6.84 3.13
C GLN A 54 11.35 -7.13 1.81
N TYR A 55 12.03 -7.78 0.88
CA TYR A 55 11.45 -8.20 -0.41
C TYR A 55 10.18 -9.05 -0.23
N TRP A 56 10.23 -10.06 0.65
CA TRP A 56 9.06 -10.90 0.90
C TRP A 56 7.94 -10.19 1.65
N LYS A 57 8.26 -9.23 2.52
CA LYS A 57 7.26 -8.35 3.14
C LYS A 57 6.58 -7.47 2.09
N LEU A 58 7.33 -6.87 1.17
CA LEU A 58 6.78 -6.08 0.06
C LEU A 58 5.89 -6.94 -0.85
N LYS A 59 6.30 -8.17 -1.17
CA LYS A 59 5.45 -9.11 -1.90
C LYS A 59 4.11 -9.38 -1.20
N ILE A 60 4.13 -9.58 0.11
CA ILE A 60 2.90 -9.77 0.90
C ILE A 60 2.03 -8.50 0.85
N LEU A 61 2.60 -7.31 1.02
CA LEU A 61 1.87 -6.04 0.90
C LEU A 61 1.22 -5.89 -0.47
N ILE A 62 1.97 -6.10 -1.54
CA ILE A 62 1.50 -6.04 -2.93
C ILE A 62 0.28 -6.95 -3.15
N HIS A 63 0.36 -8.19 -2.67
CA HIS A 63 -0.70 -9.17 -2.89
C HIS A 63 -1.93 -8.98 -1.98
N THR A 64 -1.81 -8.21 -0.90
CA THR A 64 -2.91 -8.12 0.09
C THR A 64 -3.62 -6.79 0.12
N HIS A 65 -2.91 -5.65 -0.05
CA HIS A 65 -3.47 -4.32 0.23
C HIS A 65 -4.83 -4.05 -0.44
N ASP A 66 -4.97 -4.43 -1.69
CA ASP A 66 -6.15 -4.17 -2.52
C ASP A 66 -6.99 -5.42 -2.86
N ALA A 67 -6.54 -6.61 -2.43
CA ALA A 67 -7.11 -7.87 -2.86
C ALA A 67 -8.62 -8.02 -2.57
N PHE A 68 -9.16 -7.29 -1.61
CA PHE A 68 -10.56 -7.42 -1.17
C PHE A 68 -11.43 -6.22 -1.54
N LYS A 69 -11.04 -5.42 -2.53
CA LYS A 69 -11.87 -4.30 -3.04
C LYS A 69 -13.24 -4.75 -3.53
N GLY A 70 -13.33 -5.96 -4.11
CA GLY A 70 -14.59 -6.54 -4.59
C GLY A 70 -15.57 -6.91 -3.48
N GLU A 71 -15.09 -7.20 -2.27
CA GLU A 71 -15.93 -7.54 -1.11
C GLU A 71 -16.25 -6.30 -0.24
N ALA A 72 -15.56 -5.19 -0.47
CA ALA A 72 -15.59 -4.05 0.43
C ALA A 72 -16.84 -3.21 0.28
N LYS A 73 -17.28 -2.62 1.40
CA LYS A 73 -18.31 -1.58 1.39
C LYS A 73 -17.69 -0.25 0.94
N ALA A 74 -18.27 0.31 -0.13
CA ALA A 74 -17.83 1.61 -0.64
C ALA A 74 -18.15 2.77 0.32
N GLY A 75 -17.27 3.80 0.31
CA GLY A 75 -17.52 5.06 1.02
C GLY A 75 -17.37 5.02 2.54
N VAL A 76 -16.83 3.94 3.11
CA VAL A 76 -16.55 3.82 4.55
C VAL A 76 -15.12 4.27 4.88
N ALA A 77 -14.88 4.57 6.17
CA ALA A 77 -13.53 4.89 6.65
C ALA A 77 -12.59 3.69 6.47
N ILE A 78 -11.29 3.94 6.27
CA ILE A 78 -10.29 2.88 6.10
C ILE A 78 -10.23 1.91 7.29
N THR A 79 -10.62 2.36 8.48
CA THR A 79 -10.70 1.56 9.72
C THR A 79 -12.05 0.90 9.95
N ASP A 80 -13.04 1.11 9.07
CA ASP A 80 -14.31 0.38 9.14
C ASP A 80 -14.06 -1.11 8.89
N PRO A 81 -14.64 -2.04 9.65
CA PRO A 81 -14.43 -3.48 9.45
C PRO A 81 -14.74 -4.00 8.05
N LEU A 82 -15.57 -3.28 7.30
CA LEU A 82 -15.98 -3.63 5.93
C LEU A 82 -15.20 -2.84 4.86
N SER A 83 -14.19 -2.03 5.23
CA SER A 83 -13.28 -1.42 4.26
C SER A 83 -12.38 -2.47 3.62
N HIS A 84 -11.93 -2.23 2.38
CA HIS A 84 -10.99 -3.16 1.72
C HIS A 84 -9.71 -3.37 2.52
N ALA A 85 -9.19 -2.31 3.15
CA ALA A 85 -8.00 -2.37 3.98
C ALA A 85 -8.19 -3.22 5.25
N SER A 86 -9.36 -3.10 5.92
CA SER A 86 -9.68 -3.93 7.08
C SER A 86 -9.91 -5.40 6.69
N LEU A 87 -10.56 -5.65 5.56
CA LEU A 87 -10.73 -7.01 5.04
C LEU A 87 -9.39 -7.64 4.66
N ALA A 88 -8.50 -6.87 4.03
CA ALA A 88 -7.14 -7.30 3.70
C ALA A 88 -6.31 -7.61 4.95
N ARG A 89 -6.38 -6.73 5.97
CA ARG A 89 -5.75 -6.97 7.27
C ARG A 89 -6.26 -8.24 7.94
N GLN A 90 -7.59 -8.40 8.07
CA GLN A 90 -8.21 -9.59 8.65
C GLN A 90 -7.82 -10.89 7.91
N PHE A 91 -7.69 -10.80 6.58
CA PHE A 91 -7.21 -11.93 5.80
C PHE A 91 -5.75 -12.27 6.12
N LEU A 92 -4.87 -11.27 6.14
CA LEU A 92 -3.43 -11.47 6.42
C LEU A 92 -3.18 -11.97 7.85
N GLU A 93 -3.96 -11.54 8.85
CA GLU A 93 -3.88 -12.00 10.25
C GLU A 93 -4.02 -13.53 10.40
N ARG A 94 -4.61 -14.22 9.43
CA ARG A 94 -4.70 -15.70 9.42
C ARG A 94 -3.36 -16.38 9.13
N TYR A 95 -2.40 -15.65 8.57
CA TYR A 95 -1.10 -16.15 8.10
C TYR A 95 0.10 -15.53 8.82
N CYS A 96 -0.05 -14.34 9.34
CA CYS A 96 1.04 -13.51 9.85
C CYS A 96 0.63 -12.75 11.11
N ASP A 97 1.51 -12.72 12.11
CA ASP A 97 1.37 -11.97 13.37
C ASP A 97 2.25 -10.71 13.44
N ASP A 98 2.97 -10.38 12.35
CA ASP A 98 3.76 -9.16 12.25
C ASP A 98 2.84 -7.93 12.25
N GLN A 99 2.70 -7.31 13.42
CA GLN A 99 1.78 -6.19 13.63
C GLN A 99 2.12 -4.97 12.75
N ASP A 100 3.40 -4.76 12.41
CA ASP A 100 3.78 -3.64 11.56
C ASP A 100 3.34 -3.87 10.12
N LEU A 101 3.54 -5.08 9.61
CA LEU A 101 3.05 -5.48 8.28
C LEU A 101 1.52 -5.39 8.18
N LEU A 102 0.80 -5.85 9.22
CA LEU A 102 -0.66 -5.74 9.31
C LEU A 102 -1.12 -4.27 9.33
N ASN A 103 -0.39 -3.40 10.03
CA ASN A 103 -0.66 -1.97 10.05
C ASN A 103 -0.40 -1.31 8.68
N MET A 104 0.66 -1.71 7.97
CA MET A 104 0.93 -1.23 6.62
C MET A 104 -0.21 -1.57 5.67
N VAL A 105 -0.74 -2.79 5.71
CA VAL A 105 -1.93 -3.18 4.94
C VAL A 105 -3.13 -2.33 5.33
N GLN A 106 -3.39 -2.13 6.62
CA GLN A 106 -4.52 -1.34 7.11
C GLN A 106 -4.50 0.12 6.64
N PHE A 107 -3.31 0.74 6.59
CA PHE A 107 -3.17 2.17 6.37
C PHE A 107 -2.53 2.53 5.02
N HIS A 108 -2.48 1.60 4.07
CA HIS A 108 -1.81 1.81 2.79
C HIS A 108 -2.33 3.03 2.00
N ASP A 109 -3.62 3.31 2.06
CA ASP A 109 -4.29 4.43 1.38
C ASP A 109 -4.28 5.75 2.17
N GLU A 110 -3.75 5.76 3.41
CA GLU A 110 -3.88 6.92 4.29
C GLU A 110 -3.10 8.13 3.77
N GLY A 111 -1.93 7.91 3.16
CA GLY A 111 -1.14 8.96 2.52
C GLY A 111 -1.91 9.68 1.42
N HIS A 112 -2.58 8.93 0.55
CA HIS A 112 -3.42 9.49 -0.51
C HIS A 112 -4.65 10.24 0.07
N ALA A 113 -5.29 9.70 1.09
CA ALA A 113 -6.45 10.34 1.72
C ALA A 113 -6.08 11.67 2.41
N LEU A 114 -4.89 11.76 3.02
CA LEU A 114 -4.37 13.00 3.61
C LEU A 114 -4.01 14.03 2.54
N TRP A 115 -3.36 13.60 1.45
CA TRP A 115 -3.08 14.46 0.29
C TRP A 115 -4.35 15.06 -0.31
N ARG A 116 -5.38 14.27 -0.55
CA ARG A 116 -6.67 14.77 -1.04
C ARG A 116 -7.27 15.83 -0.13
N GLN A 117 -7.23 15.65 1.19
CA GLN A 117 -7.69 16.66 2.14
C GLN A 117 -6.87 17.96 2.01
N PHE A 118 -5.54 17.83 1.84
CA PHE A 118 -4.66 18.98 1.68
C PHE A 118 -4.99 19.76 0.41
N VAL A 119 -5.15 19.09 -0.71
CA VAL A 119 -5.51 19.72 -2.00
C VAL A 119 -6.88 20.41 -1.92
N GLU A 120 -7.89 19.73 -1.34
CA GLU A 120 -9.26 20.24 -1.27
C GLU A 120 -9.44 21.40 -0.27
N LYS A 121 -8.70 21.41 0.85
CA LYS A 121 -8.95 22.30 1.99
C LYS A 121 -7.76 23.15 2.41
N GLY A 122 -6.61 23.04 1.75
CA GLY A 122 -5.35 23.66 2.15
C GLY A 122 -4.80 23.15 3.49
N LYS A 123 -5.38 22.07 4.05
CA LYS A 123 -4.99 21.43 5.31
C LYS A 123 -5.44 19.97 5.35
N TYR A 124 -4.77 19.16 6.16
CA TYR A 124 -5.13 17.76 6.40
C TYR A 124 -5.25 17.48 7.91
N SER A 125 -5.80 16.32 8.28
CA SER A 125 -6.00 15.94 9.68
C SER A 125 -4.68 15.58 10.35
N GLN A 126 -4.20 16.44 11.22
CA GLN A 126 -3.00 16.22 12.05
C GLN A 126 -3.19 15.02 13.00
N GLU A 127 -4.41 14.78 13.48
CA GLU A 127 -4.75 13.64 14.32
C GLU A 127 -4.56 12.31 13.56
N ARG A 128 -5.08 12.22 12.32
CA ARG A 128 -4.93 11.03 11.46
C ARG A 128 -3.46 10.79 11.12
N PHE A 129 -2.76 11.85 10.74
CA PHE A 129 -1.34 11.76 10.41
C PHE A 129 -0.50 11.36 11.65
N GLY A 130 -0.73 11.95 12.80
CA GLY A 130 -0.05 11.58 14.06
C GLY A 130 -0.32 10.12 14.47
N ARG A 131 -1.56 9.64 14.25
CA ARG A 131 -1.89 8.23 14.45
C ARG A 131 -1.09 7.34 13.50
N LEU A 132 -1.01 7.67 12.22
CA LEU A 132 -0.23 6.93 11.24
C LEU A 132 1.24 6.87 11.64
N LEU A 133 1.84 8.04 12.00
CA LEU A 133 3.23 8.14 12.45
C LEU A 133 3.54 7.25 13.67
N SER A 134 2.60 7.14 14.61
CA SER A 134 2.77 6.29 15.79
C SER A 134 2.51 4.81 15.57
N THR A 135 1.83 4.45 14.48
CA THR A 135 1.38 3.10 14.19
C THR A 135 2.37 2.31 13.33
N ILE A 136 2.96 2.96 12.32
CA ILE A 136 3.97 2.35 11.45
C ILE A 136 5.35 2.46 12.12
N ARG A 137 6.10 1.36 12.13
CA ARG A 137 7.45 1.29 12.72
C ARG A 137 8.55 1.33 11.66
N ASP A 138 8.46 0.47 10.63
CA ASP A 138 9.42 0.48 9.51
C ASP A 138 8.91 1.40 8.39
N TRP A 139 9.16 2.70 8.58
CA TRP A 139 8.81 3.73 7.62
C TRP A 139 9.51 3.58 6.29
N ASN A 140 10.75 3.07 6.27
CA ASN A 140 11.43 2.80 5.01
C ASN A 140 10.68 1.77 4.17
N LEU A 141 10.29 0.65 4.77
CA LEU A 141 9.54 -0.40 4.08
C LEU A 141 8.18 0.13 3.59
N PHE A 142 7.47 0.89 4.43
CA PHE A 142 6.15 1.44 4.08
C PHE A 142 6.24 2.45 2.93
N LEU A 143 7.22 3.37 2.96
CA LEU A 143 7.42 4.32 1.87
C LEU A 143 7.84 3.64 0.56
N TRP A 144 8.69 2.61 0.63
CA TRP A 144 9.01 1.81 -0.56
C TRP A 144 7.78 1.11 -1.14
N PHE A 145 6.91 0.58 -0.29
CA PHE A 145 5.62 0.05 -0.76
C PHE A 145 4.78 1.14 -1.46
N CYS A 146 4.63 2.33 -0.85
CA CYS A 146 3.91 3.45 -1.45
C CYS A 146 4.50 3.87 -2.82
N ILE A 147 5.84 3.83 -2.97
CA ILE A 147 6.52 4.13 -4.22
C ILE A 147 6.20 3.07 -5.28
N ILE A 148 6.29 1.79 -4.92
CA ILE A 148 6.00 0.67 -5.83
C ILE A 148 4.56 0.76 -6.34
N ASP A 149 3.59 1.01 -5.44
CA ASP A 149 2.18 1.17 -5.79
C ASP A 149 1.92 2.47 -6.58
N GLY A 150 2.46 3.60 -6.11
CA GLY A 150 2.28 4.91 -6.74
C GLY A 150 3.05 5.11 -8.06
N SER A 151 3.88 4.15 -8.47
CA SER A 151 4.63 4.18 -9.74
C SER A 151 3.96 3.41 -10.87
N THR A 152 2.75 2.89 -10.66
CA THR A 152 1.97 2.23 -11.70
C THR A 152 1.49 3.21 -12.77
N GLU A 153 1.16 2.69 -13.95
CA GLU A 153 0.70 3.50 -15.08
C GLU A 153 -0.57 4.29 -14.71
N GLY A 154 -0.65 5.53 -15.16
CA GLY A 154 -1.82 6.40 -14.96
C GLY A 154 -1.93 7.04 -13.57
N LYS A 155 -1.04 6.75 -12.61
CA LYS A 155 -1.02 7.43 -11.29
C LYS A 155 -0.22 8.73 -11.34
N GLU A 156 -0.79 9.79 -10.76
CA GLU A 156 -0.10 11.06 -10.53
C GLU A 156 0.81 10.95 -9.30
N ARG A 157 2.09 11.36 -9.44
CA ARG A 157 3.11 11.20 -8.40
C ARG A 157 3.16 12.36 -7.39
N GLU A 158 2.41 13.42 -7.64
CA GLU A 158 2.44 14.61 -6.79
C GLU A 158 2.02 14.30 -5.34
N GLY A 159 0.92 13.56 -5.17
CA GLY A 159 0.45 13.14 -3.84
C GLY A 159 1.43 12.23 -3.11
N LEU A 160 2.08 11.32 -3.85
CA LEU A 160 3.10 10.45 -3.28
C LEU A 160 4.33 11.26 -2.84
N ARG A 161 4.82 12.17 -3.68
CA ARG A 161 5.94 13.07 -3.36
C ARG A 161 5.64 13.91 -2.12
N TRP A 162 4.45 14.52 -2.08
CA TRP A 162 3.99 15.26 -0.93
C TRP A 162 4.01 14.41 0.34
N PHE A 163 3.46 13.20 0.28
CA PHE A 163 3.39 12.31 1.44
C PHE A 163 4.77 11.90 1.96
N ILE A 164 5.70 11.55 1.07
CA ILE A 164 7.09 11.21 1.47
C ILE A 164 7.74 12.42 2.14
N ASN A 165 7.58 13.62 1.59
CA ASN A 165 8.14 14.85 2.17
C ASN A 165 7.55 15.13 3.57
N GLU A 166 6.23 14.97 3.74
CA GLU A 166 5.57 15.15 5.05
C GLU A 166 6.10 14.14 6.08
N VAL A 167 6.25 12.87 5.71
CA VAL A 167 6.82 11.85 6.59
C VAL A 167 8.25 12.19 6.96
N ASN A 168 9.09 12.60 6.01
CA ASN A 168 10.51 12.93 6.23
C ASN A 168 10.72 14.15 7.16
N GLN A 169 9.71 15.02 7.34
CA GLN A 169 9.77 16.08 8.35
C GLN A 169 9.65 15.56 9.78
N HIS A 170 9.09 14.36 9.99
CA HIS A 170 8.79 13.80 11.30
C HIS A 170 9.58 12.52 11.62
N MET A 171 9.99 11.79 10.59
CA MET A 171 10.66 10.49 10.71
C MET A 171 11.99 10.50 9.96
N VAL A 172 13.00 9.86 10.52
CA VAL A 172 14.27 9.64 9.82
C VAL A 172 14.09 8.45 8.88
N THR A 173 14.03 8.72 7.58
CA THR A 173 13.95 7.68 6.55
C THR A 173 15.12 7.77 5.58
N GLY A 174 15.42 6.69 4.87
CA GLY A 174 16.40 6.66 3.79
C GLY A 174 15.79 6.90 2.40
N VAL A 175 14.51 7.34 2.33
CA VAL A 175 13.79 7.50 1.07
C VAL A 175 13.77 8.97 0.66
N ASP A 176 14.47 9.26 -0.45
CA ASP A 176 14.46 10.58 -1.10
C ASP A 176 13.49 10.54 -2.29
N PRO A 177 12.37 11.31 -2.25
CA PRO A 177 11.39 11.29 -3.32
C PRO A 177 11.97 11.78 -4.66
N ASP A 178 12.91 12.72 -4.67
CA ASP A 178 13.50 13.24 -5.90
C ASP A 178 14.43 12.22 -6.56
N ALA A 179 15.18 11.46 -5.76
CA ALA A 179 16.04 10.39 -6.27
C ALA A 179 15.24 9.21 -6.85
N VAL A 180 14.04 8.93 -6.30
CA VAL A 180 13.26 7.74 -6.67
C VAL A 180 12.21 8.05 -7.74
N LEU A 181 11.53 9.19 -7.66
CA LEU A 181 10.42 9.55 -8.56
C LEU A 181 10.86 10.41 -9.75
N GLY A 182 12.13 10.82 -9.80
CA GLY A 182 12.64 11.82 -10.73
C GLY A 182 12.26 13.25 -10.30
N ALA A 183 12.96 14.23 -10.82
CA ALA A 183 12.65 15.64 -10.57
C ALA A 183 11.35 16.09 -11.24
#